data_b3a45225a37210c408962af695722a23
#
_entry.id   b3a45225a37210c408962af695722a23
#
_cell.length_a   1.000
_cell.length_b   1.000
_cell.length_c   1.000
_cell.angle_alpha   90.00
_cell.angle_beta   90.00
_cell.angle_gamma   90.00
#
_symmetry.space_group_name_H-M   'P 1'
#
loop_
_entity.id
_entity.type
_entity.pdbx_description
1 polymer ?
#
loop_
_entity_poly.entity_id
_entity_poly.type
_entity_poly.pdbx_seq_one_letter_code
_entity_poly.pdbx_strand_id
1 'polypeptide(L)'
;MTQYTAQSLEVLSGLDPVRRRPGMYTVTSRPNHLAQEVIDNAVDEALAGHADKICVTVYKDGSLSVEDNGRGMPVDIHPEYGQSGIEIILTKLHAGGKFSTDNYQFSGGLHGVGISVVNALSTRVEVEVQRQGNLYQMAFEQGEPVAPLAVLEGKAPKRATGTTVRFWPEAKYFDSPKFALKALKHNLKAKAVLAAGLKITYIDQINDEKIEWQFENGLVDYLMDELQDREILPNPAFVSSGQADRAACEFAICWNVEGGEQVQESYVNLIPTAQGGTHVNGLRSGVTEALREFCELRNLLPRNLKLSAEDVWDGVNYILSLKFQEPQFSGQTKERLSSREAANIVLNIAKDAFALWLNQHAEIAMQLAEMAISKAGRRLKAAKKVERKKIVSGPALPGKLADCVGQTREESELFIVEGDSAGGSAKQARDKNFQAIMPIRGKILNTWEVSSDEVLASQEVHDIAIAIGVDPGSDDLSELRYGKICILADADSDGLHIATLLCALFVKHFPALVEEGHLFVAMPPLFRIDIGKDVHYALDDEELETILKNVKGNKNPQITRFKGLGEMNAIQLRETTMDPNTRRLVQLDLDDAHLTAGLLDKLLAKKRAADRKQWLEQKGNLADITV
;
A
#
# COMPACT_ATOMS: atom_id res chain seq x y z
N MET A 1 35.26 -24.28 -9.63
CA MET A 1 34.88 -23.07 -8.89
C MET A 1 35.27 -21.88 -9.75
N THR A 2 34.31 -21.19 -10.31
CA THR A 2 34.54 -19.94 -11.02
C THR A 2 35.05 -18.90 -10.01
N GLN A 3 36.28 -18.40 -10.20
CA GLN A 3 36.82 -17.35 -9.34
C GLN A 3 35.97 -16.09 -9.52
N TYR A 4 35.38 -15.61 -8.41
CA TYR A 4 34.66 -14.33 -8.38
C TYR A 4 35.71 -13.21 -8.43
N THR A 5 35.84 -12.58 -9.59
CA THR A 5 36.81 -11.50 -9.86
C THR A 5 36.08 -10.25 -10.33
N ALA A 6 36.77 -9.11 -10.41
CA ALA A 6 36.21 -7.87 -10.96
C ALA A 6 35.64 -8.04 -12.39
N GLN A 7 36.12 -9.00 -13.16
CA GLN A 7 35.60 -9.35 -14.49
C GLN A 7 34.21 -9.98 -14.44
N SER A 8 33.77 -10.51 -13.28
CA SER A 8 32.42 -11.04 -13.10
C SER A 8 31.39 -9.97 -12.68
N LEU A 9 31.82 -8.71 -12.50
CA LEU A 9 30.94 -7.59 -12.19
C LEU A 9 30.32 -7.09 -13.50
N GLU A 10 28.99 -7.16 -13.58
CA GLU A 10 28.20 -6.58 -14.66
C GLU A 10 27.77 -5.15 -14.29
N VAL A 11 28.10 -4.18 -15.13
CA VAL A 11 27.70 -2.78 -14.97
C VAL A 11 26.56 -2.51 -15.94
N LEU A 12 25.38 -2.19 -15.41
CA LEU A 12 24.22 -1.84 -16.21
C LEU A 12 24.27 -0.34 -16.57
N SER A 13 23.90 0.00 -17.81
CA SER A 13 23.89 1.37 -18.32
C SER A 13 22.53 1.74 -18.92
N GLY A 14 22.28 3.04 -19.12
CA GLY A 14 21.04 3.53 -19.72
C GLY A 14 19.78 3.10 -18.97
N LEU A 15 18.83 2.46 -19.65
CA LEU A 15 17.56 1.98 -19.10
C LEU A 15 17.58 0.51 -18.63
N ASP A 16 18.70 -0.20 -18.79
CA ASP A 16 18.81 -1.62 -18.41
C ASP A 16 18.59 -1.89 -16.91
N PRO A 17 19.03 -1.02 -15.97
CA PRO A 17 18.73 -1.20 -14.55
C PRO A 17 17.22 -1.28 -14.28
N VAL A 18 16.42 -0.44 -14.95
CA VAL A 18 14.97 -0.40 -14.82
C VAL A 18 14.34 -1.70 -15.34
N ARG A 19 14.75 -2.15 -16.50
CA ARG A 19 14.24 -3.39 -17.12
C ARG A 19 14.57 -4.64 -16.33
N ARG A 20 15.77 -4.69 -15.74
CA ARG A 20 16.20 -5.84 -14.92
C ARG A 20 15.52 -5.92 -13.56
N ARG A 21 15.21 -4.77 -12.96
CA ARG A 21 14.60 -4.68 -11.62
C ARG A 21 13.50 -3.63 -11.60
N PRO A 22 12.39 -3.84 -12.32
CA PRO A 22 11.33 -2.86 -12.42
C PRO A 22 10.72 -2.50 -11.06
N GLY A 23 10.61 -3.44 -10.13
CA GLY A 23 10.10 -3.21 -8.77
C GLY A 23 10.91 -2.23 -7.92
N MET A 24 12.14 -1.86 -8.32
CA MET A 24 12.89 -0.77 -7.66
C MET A 24 12.42 0.63 -8.11
N TYR A 25 11.72 0.72 -9.24
CA TYR A 25 11.37 2.00 -9.90
C TYR A 25 9.87 2.22 -10.00
N THR A 26 9.08 1.13 -9.99
CA THR A 26 7.63 1.19 -10.18
C THR A 26 6.93 0.05 -9.46
N VAL A 27 5.61 0.19 -9.28
CA VAL A 27 4.74 -0.91 -8.82
C VAL A 27 4.47 -1.83 -10.01
N THR A 28 4.79 -3.12 -9.88
CA THR A 28 4.69 -4.10 -10.96
C THR A 28 3.35 -4.84 -11.02
N SER A 29 2.47 -4.65 -10.05
CA SER A 29 1.13 -5.27 -10.09
C SER A 29 0.29 -4.80 -11.28
N ARG A 30 0.34 -3.50 -11.60
CA ARG A 30 -0.37 -2.87 -12.73
C ARG A 30 0.40 -1.64 -13.24
N PRO A 31 0.18 -1.22 -14.50
CA PRO A 31 0.88 -0.07 -15.09
C PRO A 31 0.37 1.31 -14.58
N ASN A 32 -0.48 1.34 -13.56
CA ASN A 32 -1.05 2.58 -13.02
C ASN A 32 0.03 3.58 -12.55
N HIS A 33 1.13 3.08 -11.96
CA HIS A 33 2.21 3.94 -11.51
C HIS A 33 2.95 4.61 -12.70
N LEU A 34 3.08 3.95 -13.86
CA LEU A 34 3.59 4.59 -15.06
C LEU A 34 2.67 5.74 -15.52
N ALA A 35 1.35 5.52 -15.49
CA ALA A 35 0.39 6.57 -15.79
C ALA A 35 0.52 7.74 -14.81
N GLN A 36 0.70 7.44 -13.53
CA GLN A 36 0.90 8.45 -12.48
C GLN A 36 2.13 9.32 -12.74
N GLU A 37 3.28 8.75 -13.12
CA GLU A 37 4.50 9.51 -13.42
C GLU A 37 4.30 10.49 -14.61
N VAL A 38 3.53 10.11 -15.63
CA VAL A 38 3.21 11.00 -16.75
C VAL A 38 2.20 12.08 -16.32
N ILE A 39 1.17 11.72 -15.55
CA ILE A 39 0.18 12.65 -15.02
C ILE A 39 0.84 13.65 -14.07
N ASP A 40 1.73 13.20 -13.18
CA ASP A 40 2.45 14.06 -12.24
C ASP A 40 3.31 15.10 -12.95
N ASN A 41 3.90 14.78 -14.10
CA ASN A 41 4.62 15.74 -14.92
C ASN A 41 3.71 16.85 -15.47
N ALA A 42 2.50 16.50 -15.93
CA ALA A 42 1.51 17.48 -16.38
C ALA A 42 0.99 18.33 -15.22
N VAL A 43 0.78 17.71 -14.05
CA VAL A 43 0.35 18.39 -12.82
C VAL A 43 1.43 19.33 -12.29
N ASP A 44 2.72 19.01 -12.42
CA ASP A 44 3.81 19.90 -12.03
C ASP A 44 3.80 21.20 -12.87
N GLU A 45 3.42 21.15 -14.15
CA GLU A 45 3.19 22.35 -14.96
C GLU A 45 2.02 23.20 -14.44
N ALA A 46 0.96 22.53 -13.94
CA ALA A 46 -0.17 23.23 -13.31
C ALA A 46 0.22 23.87 -11.96
N LEU A 47 0.98 23.15 -11.12
CA LEU A 47 1.50 23.68 -9.86
C LEU A 47 2.43 24.88 -10.06
N ALA A 48 3.18 24.87 -11.16
CA ALA A 48 4.02 26.00 -11.56
C ALA A 48 3.24 27.15 -12.23
N GLY A 49 1.92 27.03 -12.38
CA GLY A 49 1.04 28.05 -12.96
C GLY A 49 1.11 28.14 -14.49
N HIS A 50 1.65 27.12 -15.17
CA HIS A 50 1.82 27.13 -16.62
C HIS A 50 0.79 26.30 -17.36
N ALA A 51 0.06 25.40 -16.68
CA ALA A 51 -1.04 24.63 -17.24
C ALA A 51 -2.34 24.83 -16.45
N ASP A 52 -3.46 24.83 -17.14
CA ASP A 52 -4.80 24.86 -16.54
C ASP A 52 -5.71 23.72 -17.07
N LYS A 53 -5.18 22.89 -17.97
CA LYS A 53 -5.91 21.77 -18.57
C LYS A 53 -5.01 20.54 -18.70
N ILE A 54 -5.55 19.40 -18.30
CA ILE A 54 -4.94 18.08 -18.49
C ILE A 54 -6.00 17.16 -19.08
N CYS A 55 -5.66 16.40 -20.11
CA CYS A 55 -6.52 15.37 -20.70
C CYS A 55 -5.82 14.01 -20.60
N VAL A 56 -6.49 13.04 -20.00
CA VAL A 56 -6.03 11.65 -19.88
C VAL A 56 -6.94 10.73 -20.66
N THR A 57 -6.39 10.02 -21.65
CA THR A 57 -7.16 9.11 -22.50
C THR A 57 -6.64 7.68 -22.36
N VAL A 58 -7.53 6.76 -22.03
CA VAL A 58 -7.29 5.30 -22.06
C VAL A 58 -7.83 4.75 -23.36
N TYR A 59 -6.99 4.11 -24.15
CA TYR A 59 -7.33 3.60 -25.48
C TYR A 59 -7.68 2.11 -25.48
N LYS A 60 -8.43 1.69 -26.48
CA LYS A 60 -8.82 0.28 -26.69
C LYS A 60 -7.63 -0.65 -26.93
N ASP A 61 -6.52 -0.12 -27.43
CA ASP A 61 -5.28 -0.86 -27.69
C ASP A 61 -4.41 -1.06 -26.43
N GLY A 62 -4.91 -0.67 -25.25
CA GLY A 62 -4.21 -0.79 -23.97
C GLY A 62 -3.21 0.32 -23.68
N SER A 63 -3.07 1.32 -24.56
CA SER A 63 -2.24 2.50 -24.33
C SER A 63 -2.97 3.54 -23.49
N LEU A 64 -2.19 4.49 -22.96
CA LEU A 64 -2.70 5.67 -22.25
C LEU A 64 -1.96 6.91 -22.75
N SER A 65 -2.68 8.01 -22.95
CA SER A 65 -2.08 9.32 -23.21
C SER A 65 -2.42 10.33 -22.13
N VAL A 66 -1.47 11.21 -21.88
CA VAL A 66 -1.65 12.41 -21.05
C VAL A 66 -1.25 13.62 -21.89
N GLU A 67 -2.15 14.58 -21.99
CA GLU A 67 -1.95 15.85 -22.66
C GLU A 67 -2.11 16.99 -21.65
N ASP A 68 -1.17 17.91 -21.64
CA ASP A 68 -1.23 19.17 -20.89
C ASP A 68 -1.09 20.39 -21.82
N ASN A 69 -1.50 21.54 -21.37
CA ASN A 69 -1.31 22.81 -22.05
C ASN A 69 -0.24 23.70 -21.38
N GLY A 70 0.75 23.07 -20.76
CA GLY A 70 1.88 23.72 -20.10
C GLY A 70 2.90 24.31 -21.09
N ARG A 71 4.12 24.56 -20.63
CA ARG A 71 5.19 25.18 -21.45
C ARG A 71 5.69 24.28 -22.59
N GLY A 72 5.41 22.99 -22.52
CA GLY A 72 5.99 21.98 -23.39
C GLY A 72 7.40 21.56 -22.97
N MET A 73 7.73 20.28 -23.15
CA MET A 73 9.08 19.76 -22.89
C MET A 73 10.13 20.52 -23.68
N PRO A 74 11.39 20.65 -23.18
CA PRO A 74 12.48 21.27 -23.94
C PRO A 74 12.79 20.47 -25.20
N VAL A 75 12.83 21.15 -26.33
CA VAL A 75 13.04 20.57 -27.68
C VAL A 75 14.41 20.92 -28.27
N ASP A 76 15.09 21.88 -27.68
CA ASP A 76 16.41 22.33 -28.05
C ASP A 76 17.49 21.26 -27.81
N ILE A 77 18.60 21.38 -28.55
CA ILE A 77 19.72 20.46 -28.41
C ILE A 77 20.55 20.83 -27.22
N HIS A 78 20.76 19.88 -26.30
CA HIS A 78 21.60 20.07 -25.13
C HIS A 78 23.08 20.20 -25.53
N PRO A 79 23.78 21.25 -25.06
CA PRO A 79 25.13 21.56 -25.56
C PRO A 79 26.17 20.49 -25.26
N GLU A 80 26.07 19.74 -24.17
CA GLU A 80 27.04 18.68 -23.85
C GLU A 80 26.72 17.33 -24.50
N TYR A 81 25.42 16.99 -24.63
CA TYR A 81 25.02 15.67 -25.08
C TYR A 81 24.70 15.61 -26.56
N GLY A 82 24.50 16.76 -27.24
CA GLY A 82 24.17 16.79 -28.67
C GLY A 82 22.79 16.15 -29.00
N GLN A 83 21.96 15.90 -27.99
CA GLN A 83 20.66 15.29 -28.10
C GLN A 83 19.57 16.31 -27.74
N SER A 84 18.34 16.12 -28.23
CA SER A 84 17.21 16.96 -27.87
C SER A 84 16.83 16.78 -26.39
N GLY A 85 16.25 17.81 -25.76
CA GLY A 85 15.77 17.70 -24.38
C GLY A 85 14.79 16.54 -24.19
N ILE A 86 13.88 16.30 -25.15
CA ILE A 86 12.96 15.15 -25.14
C ILE A 86 13.72 13.84 -25.07
N GLU A 87 14.72 13.66 -25.94
CA GLU A 87 15.51 12.42 -25.99
C GLU A 87 16.25 12.17 -24.68
N ILE A 88 16.89 13.20 -24.10
CA ILE A 88 17.61 13.09 -22.83
C ILE A 88 16.66 12.69 -21.70
N ILE A 89 15.49 13.34 -21.59
CA ILE A 89 14.52 13.10 -20.52
C ILE A 89 13.95 11.68 -20.59
N LEU A 90 13.78 11.11 -21.80
CA LEU A 90 13.22 9.78 -21.96
C LEU A 90 14.26 8.65 -21.94
N THR A 91 15.53 8.93 -22.25
CA THR A 91 16.55 7.87 -22.38
C THR A 91 17.58 7.85 -21.25
N LYS A 92 17.66 8.92 -20.45
CA LYS A 92 18.64 9.01 -19.35
C LYS A 92 17.96 9.05 -18.01
N LEU A 93 18.43 8.22 -17.08
CA LEU A 93 18.04 8.30 -15.68
C LEU A 93 18.66 9.54 -15.03
N HIS A 94 17.96 10.11 -14.06
CA HIS A 94 18.40 11.31 -13.34
C HIS A 94 18.60 12.55 -14.24
N ALA A 95 17.77 12.66 -15.28
CA ALA A 95 17.73 13.82 -16.16
C ALA A 95 16.40 14.56 -15.99
N GLY A 96 16.45 15.90 -15.82
CA GLY A 96 15.25 16.71 -15.70
C GLY A 96 15.52 18.13 -15.23
N GLY A 97 14.60 19.04 -15.51
CA GLY A 97 14.68 20.46 -15.12
C GLY A 97 14.16 20.77 -13.70
N LYS A 98 13.85 19.75 -12.89
CA LYS A 98 13.24 19.90 -11.56
C LYS A 98 14.25 19.79 -10.41
N PHE A 99 15.54 19.71 -10.72
CA PHE A 99 16.63 19.69 -9.73
C PHE A 99 16.97 21.08 -9.19
N SER A 100 16.48 22.16 -9.81
CA SER A 100 16.62 23.54 -9.32
C SER A 100 15.24 24.12 -8.97
N THR A 101 15.19 24.94 -7.94
CA THR A 101 13.99 25.65 -7.49
C THR A 101 13.59 26.81 -8.42
N ASP A 102 14.45 27.17 -9.38
CA ASP A 102 14.22 28.30 -10.29
C ASP A 102 13.02 28.11 -11.22
N ASN A 103 12.73 26.86 -11.59
CA ASN A 103 11.66 26.52 -12.52
C ASN A 103 10.39 26.00 -11.85
N TYR A 104 10.51 25.41 -10.65
CA TYR A 104 9.40 24.81 -9.92
C TYR A 104 9.58 25.02 -8.43
N GLN A 105 8.71 25.83 -7.83
CA GLN A 105 8.72 26.04 -6.38
C GLN A 105 8.27 24.79 -5.61
N PHE A 106 7.27 24.11 -6.14
CA PHE A 106 6.76 22.82 -5.66
C PHE A 106 6.69 21.86 -6.84
N SER A 107 7.18 20.65 -6.68
CA SER A 107 7.15 19.62 -7.73
C SER A 107 7.00 18.24 -7.10
N GLY A 108 6.27 17.37 -7.80
CA GLY A 108 6.19 15.95 -7.48
C GLY A 108 7.35 15.14 -8.07
N GLY A 109 7.86 15.53 -9.21
CA GLY A 109 8.96 14.86 -9.91
C GLY A 109 10.34 15.25 -9.38
N LEU A 110 10.85 14.52 -8.39
CA LEU A 110 12.09 14.86 -7.69
C LEU A 110 13.33 14.11 -8.16
N HIS A 111 13.17 12.92 -8.71
CA HIS A 111 14.29 12.01 -8.98
C HIS A 111 14.79 12.04 -10.42
N GLY A 112 14.05 12.68 -11.33
CA GLY A 112 14.39 12.75 -12.76
C GLY A 112 14.41 11.37 -13.44
N VAL A 113 13.60 10.43 -12.97
CA VAL A 113 13.54 9.06 -13.52
C VAL A 113 12.16 8.66 -14.02
N GLY A 114 11.08 9.32 -13.62
CA GLY A 114 9.71 8.86 -13.86
C GLY A 114 9.42 8.58 -15.33
N ILE A 115 9.64 9.56 -16.20
CA ILE A 115 9.32 9.42 -17.62
C ILE A 115 10.29 8.45 -18.35
N SER A 116 11.55 8.35 -17.94
CA SER A 116 12.50 7.38 -18.48
C SER A 116 12.15 5.94 -18.03
N VAL A 117 11.56 5.78 -16.84
CA VAL A 117 10.98 4.50 -16.38
C VAL A 117 9.76 4.12 -17.24
N VAL A 118 8.88 5.08 -17.56
CA VAL A 118 7.76 4.85 -18.48
C VAL A 118 8.28 4.36 -19.83
N ASN A 119 9.32 5.00 -20.38
CA ASN A 119 9.93 4.59 -21.64
C ASN A 119 10.59 3.20 -21.55
N ALA A 120 11.30 2.92 -20.45
CA ALA A 120 11.98 1.64 -20.26
C ALA A 120 11.02 0.43 -20.20
N LEU A 121 9.82 0.63 -19.64
CA LEU A 121 8.83 -0.42 -19.36
C LEU A 121 7.65 -0.42 -20.33
N SER A 122 7.77 0.32 -21.44
CA SER A 122 6.79 0.38 -22.53
C SER A 122 7.35 -0.24 -23.79
N THR A 123 6.48 -0.87 -24.60
CA THR A 123 6.85 -1.32 -25.95
C THR A 123 7.07 -0.13 -26.88
N ARG A 124 6.28 0.93 -26.68
CA ARG A 124 6.35 2.16 -27.47
C ARG A 124 5.97 3.36 -26.62
N VAL A 125 6.61 4.50 -26.86
CA VAL A 125 6.25 5.82 -26.32
C VAL A 125 6.26 6.82 -27.46
N GLU A 126 5.23 7.66 -27.51
CA GLU A 126 5.13 8.77 -28.46
C GLU A 126 5.01 10.08 -27.68
N VAL A 127 5.80 11.05 -28.08
CA VAL A 127 5.82 12.38 -27.48
C VAL A 127 5.56 13.42 -28.54
N GLU A 128 4.57 14.27 -28.28
CA GLU A 128 4.29 15.47 -29.08
C GLU A 128 4.44 16.70 -28.20
N VAL A 129 5.11 17.72 -28.72
CA VAL A 129 5.30 19.00 -28.02
C VAL A 129 4.88 20.13 -28.93
N GLN A 130 3.97 20.97 -28.45
CA GLN A 130 3.59 22.22 -29.09
C GLN A 130 4.37 23.36 -28.45
N ARG A 131 5.21 24.03 -29.25
CA ARG A 131 6.03 25.13 -28.76
C ARG A 131 6.41 26.09 -29.91
N GLN A 132 6.33 27.39 -29.65
CA GLN A 132 6.75 28.44 -30.61
C GLN A 132 6.07 28.34 -31.99
N GLY A 133 4.82 27.87 -32.05
CA GLY A 133 4.06 27.69 -33.28
C GLY A 133 4.41 26.45 -34.08
N ASN A 134 5.30 25.60 -33.59
CA ASN A 134 5.71 24.35 -34.22
C ASN A 134 5.19 23.15 -33.42
N LEU A 135 4.97 22.03 -34.11
CA LEU A 135 4.71 20.73 -33.51
C LEU A 135 5.96 19.88 -33.63
N TYR A 136 6.46 19.40 -32.50
CA TYR A 136 7.60 18.51 -32.40
C TYR A 136 7.11 17.11 -32.07
N GLN A 137 7.64 16.10 -32.75
CA GLN A 137 7.24 14.71 -32.53
C GLN A 137 8.46 13.81 -32.41
N MET A 138 8.43 12.90 -31.46
CA MET A 138 9.44 11.88 -31.28
C MET A 138 8.80 10.59 -30.78
N ALA A 139 9.25 9.46 -31.31
CA ALA A 139 8.79 8.14 -30.90
C ALA A 139 9.95 7.27 -30.43
N PHE A 140 9.65 6.40 -29.46
CA PHE A 140 10.59 5.46 -28.87
C PHE A 140 10.00 4.06 -28.95
N GLU A 141 10.82 3.09 -29.26
CA GLU A 141 10.48 1.66 -29.22
C GLU A 141 11.50 0.94 -28.34
N GLN A 142 11.01 0.13 -27.42
CA GLN A 142 11.86 -0.56 -26.46
C GLN A 142 12.89 0.38 -25.77
N GLY A 143 12.45 1.62 -25.47
CA GLY A 143 13.26 2.63 -24.80
C GLY A 143 14.27 3.39 -25.67
N GLU A 144 14.42 3.05 -26.93
CA GLU A 144 15.34 3.68 -27.86
C GLU A 144 14.58 4.58 -28.86
N PRO A 145 15.15 5.72 -29.29
CA PRO A 145 14.49 6.60 -30.25
C PRO A 145 14.38 5.90 -31.61
N VAL A 146 13.19 5.95 -32.21
CA VAL A 146 12.93 5.37 -33.55
C VAL A 146 13.56 6.23 -34.67
N ALA A 147 13.53 7.55 -34.48
CA ALA A 147 14.06 8.54 -35.41
C ALA A 147 14.44 9.82 -34.66
N PRO A 148 15.26 10.69 -35.22
CA PRO A 148 15.51 12.03 -34.68
C PRO A 148 14.22 12.82 -34.51
N LEU A 149 14.25 13.83 -33.63
CA LEU A 149 13.13 14.74 -33.37
C LEU A 149 12.62 15.35 -34.70
N ALA A 150 11.38 15.06 -35.04
CA ALA A 150 10.70 15.65 -36.20
C ALA A 150 10.12 17.02 -35.82
N VAL A 151 10.31 18.00 -36.68
CA VAL A 151 9.78 19.36 -36.52
C VAL A 151 8.81 19.63 -37.66
N LEU A 152 7.54 19.86 -37.30
CA LEU A 152 6.46 20.22 -38.21
C LEU A 152 6.18 21.73 -38.05
N GLU A 153 6.89 22.53 -38.85
CA GLU A 153 6.80 23.99 -38.79
C GLU A 153 5.37 24.51 -39.08
N GLY A 154 4.90 25.46 -38.27
CA GLY A 154 3.60 26.10 -38.44
C GLY A 154 2.40 25.19 -38.24
N LYS A 155 2.56 23.96 -37.78
CA LYS A 155 1.47 23.01 -37.52
C LYS A 155 0.81 23.20 -36.15
N ALA A 156 1.40 23.97 -35.25
CA ALA A 156 0.76 24.36 -33.99
C ALA A 156 0.25 25.80 -34.05
N PRO A 157 -0.85 26.12 -33.37
CA PRO A 157 -1.28 27.52 -33.20
C PRO A 157 -0.17 28.35 -32.54
N LYS A 158 0.08 29.57 -33.00
CA LYS A 158 1.20 30.41 -32.54
C LYS A 158 1.33 30.58 -31.02
N ARG A 159 0.22 30.49 -30.29
CA ARG A 159 0.18 30.62 -28.83
C ARG A 159 -0.06 29.31 -28.10
N ALA A 160 -0.27 28.23 -28.80
CA ALA A 160 -0.46 26.93 -28.17
C ALA A 160 0.89 26.37 -27.71
N THR A 161 0.91 25.95 -26.45
CA THR A 161 2.02 25.19 -25.86
C THR A 161 1.45 23.97 -25.16
N GLY A 162 2.26 22.96 -24.96
CA GLY A 162 1.87 21.77 -24.22
C GLY A 162 2.66 20.55 -24.60
N THR A 163 2.45 19.49 -23.86
CA THR A 163 3.05 18.17 -24.10
C THR A 163 1.96 17.11 -24.15
N THR A 164 2.06 16.19 -25.09
CA THR A 164 1.30 14.93 -25.11
C THR A 164 2.27 13.77 -25.05
N VAL A 165 2.08 12.89 -24.10
CA VAL A 165 2.82 11.63 -23.97
C VAL A 165 1.85 10.47 -24.06
N ARG A 166 2.04 9.59 -25.05
CA ARG A 166 1.28 8.34 -25.18
C ARG A 166 2.24 7.16 -25.04
N PHE A 167 1.84 6.15 -24.26
CA PHE A 167 2.68 5.00 -24.00
C PHE A 167 1.88 3.69 -23.98
N TRP A 168 2.55 2.60 -24.35
CA TRP A 168 2.02 1.24 -24.39
C TRP A 168 2.79 0.39 -23.38
N PRO A 169 2.26 0.15 -22.16
CA PRO A 169 2.94 -0.68 -21.16
C PRO A 169 3.28 -2.05 -21.69
N GLU A 170 4.51 -2.52 -21.46
CA GLU A 170 4.92 -3.85 -21.88
C GLU A 170 4.47 -4.92 -20.87
N ALA A 171 3.60 -5.82 -21.32
CA ALA A 171 2.90 -6.79 -20.48
C ALA A 171 3.83 -7.65 -19.59
N LYS A 172 5.05 -7.95 -20.07
CA LYS A 172 6.00 -8.81 -19.34
C LYS A 172 6.48 -8.24 -17.99
N TYR A 173 6.29 -6.94 -17.74
CA TYR A 173 6.74 -6.28 -16.52
C TYR A 173 5.65 -6.17 -15.44
N PHE A 174 4.41 -6.55 -15.75
CA PHE A 174 3.27 -6.35 -14.88
C PHE A 174 2.50 -7.66 -14.67
N ASP A 175 2.07 -7.92 -13.43
CA ASP A 175 1.21 -9.07 -13.13
C ASP A 175 -0.12 -8.97 -13.89
N SER A 176 -0.65 -7.76 -14.07
CA SER A 176 -1.76 -7.47 -14.96
C SER A 176 -1.43 -6.27 -15.84
N PRO A 177 -1.43 -6.42 -17.19
CA PRO A 177 -1.10 -5.32 -18.11
C PRO A 177 -2.22 -4.26 -18.23
N LYS A 178 -3.38 -4.48 -17.59
CA LYS A 178 -4.53 -3.59 -17.67
C LYS A 178 -4.49 -2.53 -16.57
N PHE A 179 -4.80 -1.29 -16.93
CA PHE A 179 -4.97 -0.21 -15.95
C PHE A 179 -6.14 -0.49 -14.99
N ALA A 180 -5.97 -0.19 -13.71
CA ALA A 180 -7.05 -0.13 -12.73
C ALA A 180 -7.78 1.21 -12.90
N LEU A 181 -8.83 1.22 -13.72
CA LEU A 181 -9.54 2.44 -14.15
C LEU A 181 -10.18 3.19 -12.98
N LYS A 182 -10.70 2.47 -11.98
CA LYS A 182 -11.30 3.08 -10.77
C LYS A 182 -10.26 3.88 -10.00
N ALA A 183 -9.08 3.31 -9.76
CA ALA A 183 -7.98 3.98 -9.06
C ALA A 183 -7.45 5.18 -9.87
N LEU A 184 -7.37 5.05 -11.21
CA LEU A 184 -6.97 6.15 -12.08
C LEU A 184 -7.95 7.32 -12.00
N LYS A 185 -9.27 7.06 -12.08
CA LYS A 185 -10.32 8.09 -11.97
C LYS A 185 -10.28 8.79 -10.61
N HIS A 186 -10.14 8.02 -9.52
CA HIS A 186 -10.03 8.57 -8.17
C HIS A 186 -8.82 9.51 -8.04
N ASN A 187 -7.65 9.09 -8.50
CA ASN A 187 -6.43 9.92 -8.48
C ASN A 187 -6.61 11.21 -9.30
N LEU A 188 -7.21 11.14 -10.49
CA LEU A 188 -7.46 12.31 -11.33
C LEU A 188 -8.46 13.29 -10.69
N LYS A 189 -9.55 12.77 -10.10
CA LYS A 189 -10.53 13.57 -9.34
C LYS A 189 -9.83 14.30 -8.19
N ALA A 190 -9.03 13.58 -7.39
CA ALA A 190 -8.28 14.16 -6.28
C ALA A 190 -7.33 15.29 -6.74
N LYS A 191 -6.60 15.09 -7.85
CA LYS A 191 -5.71 16.13 -8.40
C LYS A 191 -6.47 17.37 -8.85
N ALA A 192 -7.64 17.21 -9.47
CA ALA A 192 -8.48 18.35 -9.86
C ALA A 192 -8.99 19.13 -8.64
N VAL A 193 -9.33 18.43 -7.56
CA VAL A 193 -9.75 19.03 -6.28
C VAL A 193 -8.62 19.81 -5.63
N LEU A 194 -7.42 19.21 -5.57
CA LEU A 194 -6.27 19.77 -4.87
C LEU A 194 -5.55 20.90 -5.64
N ALA A 195 -5.80 21.01 -6.95
CA ALA A 195 -5.29 22.06 -7.81
C ALA A 195 -6.43 22.97 -8.26
N ALA A 196 -6.82 23.92 -7.41
CA ALA A 196 -7.93 24.83 -7.69
C ALA A 196 -7.83 25.45 -9.09
N GLY A 197 -8.92 25.38 -9.86
CA GLY A 197 -9.00 25.90 -11.23
C GLY A 197 -8.46 24.96 -12.31
N LEU A 198 -7.72 23.91 -11.98
CA LEU A 198 -7.25 22.93 -12.95
C LEU A 198 -8.41 22.08 -13.48
N LYS A 199 -8.58 22.11 -14.81
CA LYS A 199 -9.54 21.24 -15.50
C LYS A 199 -8.86 19.93 -15.90
N ILE A 200 -9.38 18.81 -15.39
CA ILE A 200 -8.94 17.46 -15.80
C ILE A 200 -10.07 16.79 -16.57
N THR A 201 -9.75 16.35 -17.78
CA THR A 201 -10.65 15.56 -18.64
C THR A 201 -10.13 14.11 -18.68
N TYR A 202 -10.98 13.16 -18.35
CA TYR A 202 -10.73 11.73 -18.48
C TYR A 202 -11.57 11.16 -19.60
N ILE A 203 -10.96 10.42 -20.51
CA ILE A 203 -11.61 9.76 -21.63
C ILE A 203 -11.26 8.27 -21.59
N ASP A 204 -12.27 7.44 -21.46
CA ASP A 204 -12.14 5.98 -21.49
C ASP A 204 -12.78 5.46 -22.78
N GLN A 205 -11.93 5.13 -23.75
CA GLN A 205 -12.40 4.56 -25.03
C GLN A 205 -12.86 3.11 -24.91
N ILE A 206 -12.48 2.41 -23.81
CA ILE A 206 -12.87 1.01 -23.59
C ILE A 206 -14.36 0.96 -23.22
N ASN A 207 -14.79 1.84 -22.31
CA ASN A 207 -16.15 1.90 -21.78
C ASN A 207 -17.00 3.02 -22.39
N ASP A 208 -16.46 3.79 -23.37
CA ASP A 208 -17.10 4.95 -24.00
C ASP A 208 -17.54 6.01 -22.97
N GLU A 209 -16.65 6.30 -22.02
CA GLU A 209 -16.90 7.21 -20.89
C GLU A 209 -16.05 8.47 -21.04
N LYS A 210 -16.66 9.64 -20.78
CA LYS A 210 -15.94 10.91 -20.66
C LYS A 210 -16.37 11.62 -19.39
N ILE A 211 -15.40 12.02 -18.57
CA ILE A 211 -15.63 12.75 -17.31
C ILE A 211 -14.76 14.01 -17.32
N GLU A 212 -15.31 15.10 -16.79
CA GLU A 212 -14.57 16.34 -16.60
C GLU A 212 -14.68 16.78 -15.14
N TRP A 213 -13.54 17.14 -14.52
CA TRP A 213 -13.48 17.68 -13.18
C TRP A 213 -12.81 19.04 -13.21
N GLN A 214 -13.40 19.98 -12.49
CA GLN A 214 -12.84 21.31 -12.23
C GLN A 214 -13.47 21.84 -10.95
N PHE A 215 -12.67 22.20 -9.96
CA PHE A 215 -13.13 22.66 -8.65
C PHE A 215 -12.46 24.00 -8.30
N GLU A 216 -13.22 24.90 -7.68
CA GLU A 216 -12.71 26.16 -7.17
C GLU A 216 -12.43 26.13 -5.65
N ASN A 217 -13.25 25.39 -4.89
CA ASN A 217 -13.17 25.23 -3.44
C ASN A 217 -13.32 23.74 -3.04
N GLY A 218 -12.36 22.89 -3.49
CA GLY A 218 -12.65 21.49 -3.66
C GLY A 218 -12.55 20.57 -2.43
N LEU A 219 -11.76 20.90 -1.38
CA LEU A 219 -11.45 19.94 -0.33
C LEU A 219 -12.64 19.52 0.52
N VAL A 220 -13.50 20.46 0.91
CA VAL A 220 -14.70 20.16 1.68
C VAL A 220 -15.68 19.36 0.85
N ASP A 221 -15.99 19.86 -0.37
CA ASP A 221 -16.95 19.22 -1.27
C ASP A 221 -16.50 17.79 -1.60
N TYR A 222 -15.20 17.60 -1.82
CA TYR A 222 -14.63 16.28 -2.09
C TYR A 222 -14.76 15.35 -0.88
N LEU A 223 -14.41 15.81 0.33
CA LEU A 223 -14.55 15.00 1.54
C LEU A 223 -16.01 14.65 1.80
N MET A 224 -16.92 15.61 1.62
CA MET A 224 -18.35 15.39 1.79
C MET A 224 -18.92 14.40 0.76
N ASP A 225 -18.46 14.46 -0.49
CA ASP A 225 -18.84 13.53 -1.55
C ASP A 225 -18.38 12.10 -1.27
N GLU A 226 -17.14 11.93 -0.77
CA GLU A 226 -16.60 10.61 -0.38
C GLU A 226 -17.29 10.04 0.89
N LEU A 227 -17.74 10.92 1.80
CA LEU A 227 -18.46 10.51 3.00
C LEU A 227 -19.95 10.19 2.75
N GLN A 228 -20.52 10.69 1.65
CA GLN A 228 -21.94 10.52 1.32
C GLN A 228 -22.87 10.99 2.46
N ASP A 229 -23.90 10.19 2.81
CA ASP A 229 -24.92 10.54 3.82
C ASP A 229 -24.50 10.17 5.25
N ARG A 230 -23.19 10.06 5.55
CA ARG A 230 -22.72 9.71 6.90
C ARG A 230 -22.94 10.85 7.87
N GLU A 231 -23.32 10.50 9.10
CA GLU A 231 -23.40 11.48 10.19
C GLU A 231 -21.99 11.83 10.68
N ILE A 232 -21.63 13.10 10.51
CA ILE A 232 -20.29 13.61 10.81
C ILE A 232 -20.34 14.83 11.71
N LEU A 233 -19.24 15.06 12.43
CA LEU A 233 -19.04 16.21 13.30
C LEU A 233 -17.64 16.80 13.06
N PRO A 234 -17.48 18.11 12.75
CA PRO A 234 -18.56 19.03 12.36
C PRO A 234 -19.18 18.72 11.01
N ASN A 235 -20.34 19.25 10.75
CA ASN A 235 -21.00 19.24 9.46
C ASN A 235 -21.38 20.68 9.06
N PRO A 236 -20.81 21.24 7.95
CA PRO A 236 -19.79 20.62 7.09
C PRO A 236 -18.44 20.43 7.81
N ALA A 237 -17.55 19.63 7.20
CA ALA A 237 -16.21 19.39 7.72
C ALA A 237 -15.44 20.68 7.96
N PHE A 238 -14.62 20.73 9.01
CA PHE A 238 -13.71 21.84 9.26
C PHE A 238 -12.61 21.88 8.19
N VAL A 239 -12.43 23.04 7.56
CA VAL A 239 -11.38 23.28 6.58
C VAL A 239 -10.48 24.40 7.03
N SER A 240 -9.19 24.28 6.78
CA SER A 240 -8.23 25.36 6.99
C SER A 240 -7.05 25.24 6.05
N SER A 241 -6.40 26.39 5.84
CA SER A 241 -5.17 26.50 5.07
C SER A 241 -4.18 27.40 5.78
N GLY A 242 -2.89 27.15 5.57
CA GLY A 242 -1.82 27.98 6.11
C GLY A 242 -0.57 27.91 5.24
N GLN A 243 0.30 28.92 5.37
CA GLN A 243 1.55 29.02 4.63
C GLN A 243 2.71 29.21 5.60
N ALA A 244 3.85 28.63 5.24
CA ALA A 244 5.15 28.83 5.87
C ALA A 244 6.21 29.06 4.78
N ASP A 245 7.43 29.46 5.12
CA ASP A 245 8.47 29.82 4.14
C ASP A 245 8.67 28.79 3.01
N ARG A 246 8.56 27.50 3.31
CA ARG A 246 8.85 26.40 2.39
C ARG A 246 7.66 25.47 2.16
N ALA A 247 6.49 25.81 2.69
CA ALA A 247 5.34 24.95 2.65
C ALA A 247 4.02 25.72 2.59
N ALA A 248 3.03 25.11 1.92
CA ALA A 248 1.63 25.50 2.04
C ALA A 248 0.81 24.24 2.36
N CYS A 249 -0.02 24.34 3.40
CA CYS A 249 -0.83 23.23 3.88
C CYS A 249 -2.30 23.61 3.81
N GLU A 250 -3.12 22.69 3.32
CA GLU A 250 -4.56 22.80 3.32
C GLU A 250 -5.13 21.45 3.77
N PHE A 251 -6.15 21.47 4.62
CA PHE A 251 -6.78 20.24 5.09
C PHE A 251 -8.26 20.44 5.40
N ALA A 252 -9.02 19.37 5.21
CA ALA A 252 -10.40 19.23 5.67
C ALA A 252 -10.47 18.05 6.65
N ILE A 253 -11.22 18.20 7.76
CA ILE A 253 -11.30 17.18 8.82
C ILE A 253 -12.68 17.16 9.46
N CYS A 254 -13.18 15.94 9.75
CA CYS A 254 -14.38 15.69 10.53
C CYS A 254 -14.31 14.31 11.21
N TRP A 255 -15.26 13.99 12.05
CA TRP A 255 -15.35 12.72 12.77
C TRP A 255 -16.66 12.02 12.48
N ASN A 256 -16.63 10.70 12.27
CA ASN A 256 -17.84 9.88 12.24
C ASN A 256 -18.48 9.84 13.64
N VAL A 257 -19.77 10.11 13.73
CA VAL A 257 -20.53 10.02 14.98
C VAL A 257 -20.82 8.57 15.34
N GLU A 258 -21.24 7.76 14.39
CA GLU A 258 -21.65 6.36 14.55
C GLU A 258 -20.65 5.38 13.91
N GLY A 259 -19.38 5.53 14.07
CA GLY A 259 -18.42 4.60 13.46
C GLY A 259 -18.58 4.48 11.94
N GLY A 260 -17.90 3.54 11.32
CA GLY A 260 -17.95 3.31 9.87
C GLY A 260 -16.56 3.42 9.21
N GLU A 261 -16.53 3.23 7.90
CA GLU A 261 -15.32 3.38 7.09
C GLU A 261 -14.81 4.83 7.14
N GLN A 262 -13.51 5.01 7.29
CA GLN A 262 -12.89 6.33 7.38
C GLN A 262 -12.34 6.74 6.01
N VAL A 263 -12.46 8.01 5.68
CA VAL A 263 -11.80 8.62 4.54
C VAL A 263 -10.53 9.31 5.05
N GLN A 264 -9.38 8.75 4.74
CA GLN A 264 -8.09 9.26 5.21
C GLN A 264 -7.13 9.37 4.02
N GLU A 265 -7.05 10.56 3.46
CA GLU A 265 -6.22 10.82 2.30
C GLU A 265 -5.21 11.92 2.59
N SER A 266 -3.98 11.70 2.14
CA SER A 266 -2.92 12.71 2.25
C SER A 266 -2.11 12.81 0.97
N TYR A 267 -1.68 14.03 0.68
CA TYR A 267 -0.99 14.38 -0.56
C TYR A 267 0.17 15.31 -0.29
N VAL A 268 1.27 15.09 -0.98
CA VAL A 268 2.44 15.98 -0.99
C VAL A 268 2.75 16.38 -2.42
N ASN A 269 2.69 17.69 -2.72
CA ASN A 269 2.81 18.22 -4.09
C ASN A 269 1.87 17.48 -5.06
N LEU A 270 0.61 17.23 -4.62
CA LEU A 270 -0.45 16.52 -5.35
C LEU A 270 -0.17 15.03 -5.62
N ILE A 271 0.89 14.47 -5.02
CA ILE A 271 1.17 13.03 -5.04
C ILE A 271 0.47 12.37 -3.85
N PRO A 272 -0.32 11.31 -4.06
CA PRO A 272 -0.95 10.60 -2.96
C PRO A 272 0.11 9.89 -2.10
N THR A 273 0.03 10.09 -0.78
CA THR A 273 0.87 9.43 0.20
C THR A 273 0.04 8.39 0.95
N ALA A 274 -0.19 7.23 0.31
CA ALA A 274 -1.08 6.19 0.83
C ALA A 274 -0.66 5.66 2.21
N GLN A 275 0.64 5.70 2.53
CA GLN A 275 1.19 5.33 3.84
C GLN A 275 1.40 6.55 4.76
N GLY A 276 0.81 7.69 4.41
CA GLY A 276 0.91 8.92 5.19
C GLY A 276 2.34 9.46 5.30
N GLY A 277 2.79 9.67 6.53
CA GLY A 277 4.14 10.17 6.82
C GLY A 277 4.15 11.32 7.83
N THR A 278 5.25 12.07 7.85
CA THR A 278 5.50 13.13 8.84
C THR A 278 4.45 14.22 8.85
N HIS A 279 3.88 14.60 7.69
CA HIS A 279 2.81 15.60 7.57
C HIS A 279 1.50 15.14 8.22
N VAL A 280 1.13 13.86 8.05
CA VAL A 280 -0.05 13.27 8.72
C VAL A 280 0.17 13.24 10.23
N ASN A 281 1.36 12.87 10.69
CA ASN A 281 1.71 12.91 12.11
C ASN A 281 1.62 14.35 12.66
N GLY A 282 2.03 15.35 11.88
CA GLY A 282 1.87 16.75 12.21
C GLY A 282 0.40 17.15 12.39
N LEU A 283 -0.46 16.80 11.44
CA LEU A 283 -1.91 17.05 11.54
C LEU A 283 -2.51 16.38 12.78
N ARG A 284 -2.19 15.10 12.99
CA ARG A 284 -2.64 14.32 14.15
C ARG A 284 -2.24 14.99 15.46
N SER A 285 -0.99 15.39 15.58
CA SER A 285 -0.48 16.05 16.79
C SER A 285 -1.12 17.42 16.99
N GLY A 286 -1.19 18.26 15.97
CA GLY A 286 -1.74 19.61 16.05
C GLY A 286 -3.21 19.61 16.46
N VAL A 287 -4.03 18.78 15.83
CA VAL A 287 -5.46 18.63 16.18
C VAL A 287 -5.62 18.08 17.61
N THR A 288 -4.79 17.10 18.00
CA THR A 288 -4.83 16.52 19.36
C THR A 288 -4.46 17.56 20.42
N GLU A 289 -3.40 18.33 20.19
CA GLU A 289 -2.97 19.36 21.13
C GLU A 289 -4.01 20.46 21.28
N ALA A 290 -4.58 20.95 20.17
CA ALA A 290 -5.62 21.97 20.20
C ALA A 290 -6.87 21.53 20.98
N LEU A 291 -7.35 20.30 20.74
CA LEU A 291 -8.51 19.77 21.48
C LEU A 291 -8.19 19.53 22.96
N ARG A 292 -6.97 19.09 23.27
CA ARG A 292 -6.50 18.89 24.63
C ARG A 292 -6.46 20.22 25.41
N GLU A 293 -5.86 21.25 24.83
CA GLU A 293 -5.82 22.62 25.40
C GLU A 293 -7.24 23.18 25.60
N PHE A 294 -8.14 22.99 24.64
CA PHE A 294 -9.53 23.39 24.77
C PHE A 294 -10.23 22.69 25.97
N CYS A 295 -10.02 21.38 26.13
CA CYS A 295 -10.59 20.61 27.25
C CYS A 295 -10.01 21.05 28.60
N GLU A 296 -8.70 21.34 28.67
CA GLU A 296 -8.03 21.78 29.89
C GLU A 296 -8.49 23.18 30.30
N LEU A 297 -8.52 24.14 29.38
CA LEU A 297 -8.97 25.51 29.64
C LEU A 297 -10.41 25.59 30.13
N ARG A 298 -11.27 24.67 29.71
CA ARG A 298 -12.69 24.61 30.12
C ARG A 298 -12.98 23.63 31.24
N ASN A 299 -11.93 22.99 31.82
CA ASN A 299 -12.04 22.01 32.89
C ASN A 299 -12.99 20.84 32.54
N LEU A 300 -12.98 20.35 31.29
CA LEU A 300 -13.85 19.27 30.83
C LEU A 300 -13.34 17.88 31.20
N LEU A 301 -12.03 17.75 31.48
CA LEU A 301 -11.41 16.46 31.74
C LEU A 301 -11.74 15.93 33.13
N PRO A 302 -12.29 14.70 33.27
CA PRO A 302 -12.41 14.02 34.55
C PRO A 302 -11.04 13.89 35.24
N ARG A 303 -11.05 13.81 36.57
CA ARG A 303 -9.82 13.62 37.38
C ARG A 303 -9.04 12.39 36.88
N ASN A 304 -7.75 12.55 36.63
CA ASN A 304 -6.83 11.52 36.16
C ASN A 304 -7.08 11.00 34.75
N LEU A 305 -7.92 11.65 33.92
CA LEU A 305 -8.08 11.32 32.51
C LEU A 305 -7.20 12.25 31.68
N LYS A 306 -6.33 11.64 30.85
CA LYS A 306 -5.56 12.36 29.81
C LYS A 306 -6.01 11.86 28.46
N LEU A 307 -6.29 12.79 27.55
CA LEU A 307 -6.57 12.46 26.15
C LEU A 307 -5.28 12.02 25.45
N SER A 308 -5.27 10.87 24.84
CA SER A 308 -4.22 10.44 23.91
C SER A 308 -4.55 10.89 22.49
N ALA A 309 -3.57 10.83 21.59
CA ALA A 309 -3.81 11.08 20.18
C ALA A 309 -4.81 10.08 19.57
N GLU A 310 -4.84 8.85 20.05
CA GLU A 310 -5.78 7.82 19.61
C GLU A 310 -7.22 8.16 19.95
N ASP A 311 -7.49 8.69 21.16
CA ASP A 311 -8.83 9.07 21.59
C ASP A 311 -9.42 10.17 20.71
N VAL A 312 -8.58 11.06 20.20
CA VAL A 312 -8.97 12.15 19.31
C VAL A 312 -9.04 11.68 17.86
N TRP A 313 -8.12 10.79 17.45
CA TRP A 313 -7.97 10.40 16.04
C TRP A 313 -8.91 9.27 15.62
N ASP A 314 -9.49 8.52 16.55
CA ASP A 314 -10.47 7.48 16.25
C ASP A 314 -11.72 8.06 15.56
N GLY A 315 -12.14 7.46 14.44
CA GLY A 315 -13.27 7.92 13.62
C GLY A 315 -13.01 9.19 12.81
N VAL A 316 -11.76 9.64 12.72
CA VAL A 316 -11.38 10.83 11.92
C VAL A 316 -11.45 10.53 10.43
N ASN A 317 -12.09 11.45 9.71
CA ASN A 317 -11.97 11.57 8.26
C ASN A 317 -11.19 12.83 7.94
N TYR A 318 -10.24 12.74 7.03
CA TYR A 318 -9.47 13.91 6.62
C TYR A 318 -8.98 13.80 5.18
N ILE A 319 -8.79 14.98 4.59
CA ILE A 319 -7.98 15.16 3.38
C ILE A 319 -6.93 16.21 3.70
N LEU A 320 -5.67 15.86 3.51
CA LEU A 320 -4.52 16.71 3.79
C LEU A 320 -3.70 16.93 2.52
N SER A 321 -3.56 18.18 2.10
CA SER A 321 -2.71 18.60 0.99
C SER A 321 -1.55 19.44 1.53
N LEU A 322 -0.33 18.97 1.31
CA LEU A 322 0.89 19.70 1.64
C LEU A 322 1.65 20.00 0.35
N LYS A 323 1.88 21.29 0.06
CA LYS A 323 2.89 21.72 -0.91
C LYS A 323 4.17 21.97 -0.13
N PHE A 324 5.25 21.28 -0.47
CA PHE A 324 6.50 21.31 0.27
C PHE A 324 7.69 21.35 -0.67
N GLN A 325 8.66 22.22 -0.39
CA GLN A 325 9.89 22.28 -1.17
C GLN A 325 10.80 21.10 -0.81
N GLU A 326 11.34 20.47 -1.82
CA GLU A 326 12.30 19.35 -1.67
C GLU A 326 11.83 18.24 -0.72
N PRO A 327 10.62 17.66 -0.92
CA PRO A 327 10.13 16.59 -0.06
C PRO A 327 10.99 15.33 -0.20
N GLN A 328 11.24 14.67 0.93
CA GLN A 328 11.90 13.37 0.97
C GLN A 328 10.88 12.28 1.26
N PHE A 329 10.91 11.21 0.49
CA PHE A 329 10.02 10.06 0.64
C PHE A 329 10.81 8.80 1.02
N SER A 330 10.13 7.83 1.62
CA SER A 330 10.74 6.56 2.04
C SER A 330 11.06 5.61 0.89
N GLY A 331 10.59 5.89 -0.35
CA GLY A 331 10.80 5.06 -1.53
C GLY A 331 10.50 5.79 -2.82
N GLN A 332 10.77 5.12 -3.94
CA GLN A 332 10.56 5.68 -5.28
C GLN A 332 9.06 5.89 -5.60
N THR A 333 8.17 5.07 -5.06
CA THR A 333 6.71 5.17 -5.22
C THR A 333 6.09 6.35 -4.48
N LYS A 334 6.87 7.03 -3.62
CA LYS A 334 6.50 8.26 -2.89
C LYS A 334 5.29 8.11 -1.95
N GLU A 335 5.01 6.90 -1.50
CA GLU A 335 3.83 6.59 -0.69
C GLU A 335 3.89 7.17 0.73
N ARG A 336 5.09 7.47 1.24
CA ARG A 336 5.29 7.98 2.61
C ARG A 336 6.28 9.13 2.64
N LEU A 337 5.85 10.27 3.20
CA LEU A 337 6.74 11.42 3.44
C LEU A 337 7.62 11.19 4.66
N SER A 338 8.94 11.41 4.52
CA SER A 338 9.93 11.27 5.59
C SER A 338 10.57 12.58 6.07
N SER A 339 10.29 13.70 5.41
CA SER A 339 10.81 15.03 5.78
C SER A 339 10.34 15.43 7.18
N ARG A 340 11.25 15.46 8.16
CA ARG A 340 10.92 15.77 9.58
C ARG A 340 10.34 17.16 9.77
N GLU A 341 10.82 18.14 9.02
CA GLU A 341 10.39 19.53 9.08
C GLU A 341 8.90 19.70 8.77
N ALA A 342 8.37 18.91 7.84
CA ALA A 342 6.96 18.89 7.47
C ALA A 342 6.03 18.61 8.65
N ALA A 343 6.45 17.75 9.60
CA ALA A 343 5.66 17.45 10.78
C ALA A 343 5.41 18.71 11.63
N ASN A 344 6.45 19.49 11.91
CA ASN A 344 6.32 20.67 12.74
C ASN A 344 5.53 21.80 12.05
N ILE A 345 5.71 21.96 10.75
CA ILE A 345 4.98 22.96 9.97
C ILE A 345 3.48 22.65 10.00
N VAL A 346 3.11 21.42 9.66
CA VAL A 346 1.70 21.01 9.64
C VAL A 346 1.09 21.01 11.05
N LEU A 347 1.87 20.61 12.07
CA LEU A 347 1.44 20.67 13.48
C LEU A 347 1.03 22.07 13.86
N ASN A 348 1.90 23.08 13.62
CA ASN A 348 1.63 24.45 14.01
C ASN A 348 0.43 25.02 13.26
N ILE A 349 0.36 24.83 11.94
CA ILE A 349 -0.77 25.32 11.12
C ILE A 349 -2.08 24.68 11.62
N ALA A 350 -2.10 23.36 11.82
CA ALA A 350 -3.31 22.64 12.24
C ALA A 350 -3.71 23.02 13.67
N LYS A 351 -2.76 23.12 14.59
CA LYS A 351 -3.00 23.49 15.98
C LYS A 351 -3.62 24.87 16.09
N ASP A 352 -2.98 25.87 15.49
CA ASP A 352 -3.42 27.26 15.59
C ASP A 352 -4.81 27.46 14.97
N ALA A 353 -5.01 26.90 13.77
CA ALA A 353 -6.27 27.02 13.07
C ALA A 353 -7.41 26.29 13.80
N PHE A 354 -7.16 25.08 14.28
CA PHE A 354 -8.17 24.29 14.98
C PHE A 354 -8.48 24.84 16.37
N ALA A 355 -7.47 25.34 17.11
CA ALA A 355 -7.69 26.00 18.38
C ALA A 355 -8.57 27.23 18.25
N LEU A 356 -8.33 28.06 17.21
CA LEU A 356 -9.16 29.22 16.91
C LEU A 356 -10.61 28.79 16.61
N TRP A 357 -10.77 27.80 15.74
CA TRP A 357 -12.07 27.29 15.33
C TRP A 357 -12.87 26.68 16.50
N LEU A 358 -12.23 25.89 17.40
CA LEU A 358 -12.86 25.32 18.60
C LEU A 358 -13.42 26.42 19.51
N ASN A 359 -12.72 27.55 19.65
CA ASN A 359 -13.17 28.67 20.45
C ASN A 359 -14.33 29.44 19.82
N GLN A 360 -14.37 29.52 18.48
CA GLN A 360 -15.45 30.15 17.74
C GLN A 360 -16.73 29.31 17.69
N HIS A 361 -16.61 27.97 17.73
CA HIS A 361 -17.71 27.01 17.58
C HIS A 361 -17.85 26.15 18.86
N ALA A 362 -18.01 26.83 20.00
CA ALA A 362 -17.93 26.19 21.32
C ALA A 362 -18.90 25.02 21.52
N GLU A 363 -20.10 25.04 20.96
CA GLU A 363 -21.09 23.97 21.08
C GLU A 363 -20.60 22.69 20.36
N ILE A 364 -20.10 22.82 19.14
CA ILE A 364 -19.57 21.69 18.37
C ILE A 364 -18.27 21.18 19.02
N ALA A 365 -17.43 22.09 19.49
CA ALA A 365 -16.19 21.75 20.20
C ALA A 365 -16.46 20.95 21.50
N MET A 366 -17.54 21.27 22.21
CA MET A 366 -17.98 20.51 23.39
C MET A 366 -18.38 19.08 23.00
N GLN A 367 -19.14 18.89 21.92
CA GLN A 367 -19.52 17.56 21.42
C GLN A 367 -18.28 16.74 21.01
N LEU A 368 -17.32 17.36 20.32
CA LEU A 368 -16.03 16.71 19.97
C LEU A 368 -15.25 16.32 21.24
N ALA A 369 -15.20 17.20 22.23
CA ALA A 369 -14.54 16.93 23.50
C ALA A 369 -15.21 15.75 24.24
N GLU A 370 -16.54 15.72 24.29
CA GLU A 370 -17.30 14.62 24.91
C GLU A 370 -17.06 13.28 24.20
N MET A 371 -17.02 13.29 22.87
CA MET A 371 -16.66 12.09 22.09
C MET A 371 -15.26 11.59 22.45
N ALA A 372 -14.24 12.46 22.46
CA ALA A 372 -12.87 12.09 22.79
C ALA A 372 -12.73 11.62 24.24
N ILE A 373 -13.39 12.29 25.19
CA ILE A 373 -13.42 11.91 26.61
C ILE A 373 -14.08 10.53 26.80
N SER A 374 -15.19 10.27 26.10
CA SER A 374 -15.86 8.96 26.12
C SER A 374 -14.95 7.84 25.61
N LYS A 375 -14.22 8.08 24.51
CA LYS A 375 -13.24 7.14 23.95
C LYS A 375 -12.06 6.90 24.90
N ALA A 376 -11.51 7.95 25.50
CA ALA A 376 -10.47 7.85 26.53
C ALA A 376 -10.96 7.05 27.75
N GLY A 377 -12.20 7.27 28.18
CA GLY A 377 -12.82 6.51 29.26
C GLY A 377 -12.94 5.02 28.94
N ARG A 378 -13.34 4.68 27.71
CA ARG A 378 -13.38 3.29 27.24
C ARG A 378 -11.99 2.67 27.20
N ARG A 379 -11.00 3.35 26.62
CA ARG A 379 -9.59 2.92 26.57
C ARG A 379 -9.03 2.65 27.97
N LEU A 380 -9.24 3.57 28.93
CA LEU A 380 -8.76 3.39 30.30
C LEU A 380 -9.46 2.25 31.05
N LYS A 381 -10.76 2.03 30.79
CA LYS A 381 -11.48 0.86 31.35
C LYS A 381 -10.93 -0.43 30.74
N ALA A 382 -10.67 -0.46 29.44
CA ALA A 382 -10.04 -1.59 28.75
C ALA A 382 -8.63 -1.85 29.31
N ALA A 383 -7.78 -0.81 29.41
CA ALA A 383 -6.43 -0.94 29.96
C ALA A 383 -6.43 -1.46 31.40
N LYS A 384 -7.34 -0.97 32.28
CA LYS A 384 -7.50 -1.52 33.65
C LYS A 384 -7.92 -2.98 33.67
N LYS A 385 -8.74 -3.40 32.69
CA LYS A 385 -9.15 -4.80 32.53
C LYS A 385 -7.99 -5.65 32.02
N VAL A 386 -7.17 -5.09 31.12
CA VAL A 386 -5.93 -5.71 30.62
C VAL A 386 -4.86 -5.79 31.70
N GLU A 387 -4.65 -4.73 32.49
CA GLU A 387 -3.72 -4.78 33.64
C GLU A 387 -4.08 -5.87 34.66
N ARG A 388 -5.38 -6.14 34.86
CA ARG A 388 -5.84 -7.26 35.73
C ARG A 388 -5.61 -8.64 35.08
N LYS A 389 -5.36 -8.71 33.77
CA LYS A 389 -5.11 -9.92 32.98
C LYS A 389 -3.74 -9.95 32.33
N LYS A 390 -2.86 -8.98 32.66
CA LYS A 390 -1.49 -8.98 32.12
C LYS A 390 -0.90 -10.36 32.33
N ILE A 391 -0.46 -10.98 31.27
CA ILE A 391 0.33 -12.20 31.32
C ILE A 391 1.61 -11.82 32.06
N VAL A 392 1.67 -12.21 33.33
CA VAL A 392 2.82 -11.90 34.18
C VAL A 392 4.05 -12.52 33.51
N SER A 393 5.11 -11.75 33.32
CA SER A 393 6.38 -12.23 32.82
C SER A 393 6.81 -13.46 33.62
N GLY A 394 6.70 -14.66 32.98
CA GLY A 394 7.01 -15.93 33.60
C GLY A 394 5.95 -17.01 33.62
N PRO A 395 4.88 -16.99 32.78
CA PRO A 395 4.01 -18.15 32.70
C PRO A 395 4.78 -19.32 32.07
N ALA A 396 4.51 -20.52 32.53
CA ALA A 396 5.00 -21.71 31.87
C ALA A 396 4.51 -21.70 30.41
N LEU A 397 5.42 -21.88 29.48
CA LEU A 397 5.09 -22.00 28.04
C LEU A 397 3.99 -23.05 27.83
N PRO A 398 3.09 -22.86 26.86
CA PRO A 398 2.02 -23.82 26.59
C PRO A 398 2.58 -25.22 26.42
N GLY A 399 2.03 -26.21 27.13
CA GLY A 399 2.55 -27.59 27.09
C GLY A 399 2.50 -28.26 25.71
N LYS A 400 1.72 -27.70 24.78
CA LYS A 400 1.66 -28.13 23.39
C LYS A 400 2.78 -27.55 22.50
N LEU A 401 3.44 -26.47 22.93
CA LEU A 401 4.55 -25.85 22.22
C LEU A 401 5.79 -26.73 22.27
N ALA A 402 6.33 -27.08 21.12
CA ALA A 402 7.65 -27.67 21.00
C ALA A 402 8.64 -26.56 20.61
N ASP A 403 9.27 -25.94 21.60
CA ASP A 403 10.15 -24.79 21.42
C ASP A 403 11.48 -25.17 20.75
N CYS A 404 12.17 -24.17 20.17
CA CYS A 404 13.51 -24.32 19.63
C CYS A 404 14.57 -24.07 20.70
N VAL A 405 15.79 -24.52 20.43
CA VAL A 405 16.93 -24.40 21.35
C VAL A 405 17.66 -23.06 21.18
N GLY A 406 17.57 -22.45 19.99
CA GLY A 406 18.24 -21.19 19.66
C GLY A 406 17.73 -20.02 20.51
N GLN A 407 18.65 -19.11 20.83
CA GLN A 407 18.34 -17.93 21.67
C GLN A 407 18.26 -16.63 20.85
N THR A 408 18.57 -16.69 19.55
CA THR A 408 18.57 -15.52 18.67
C THR A 408 17.18 -15.35 18.07
N ARG A 409 16.48 -14.27 18.42
CA ARG A 409 15.14 -13.95 17.94
C ARG A 409 15.07 -13.94 16.41
N GLU A 410 16.03 -13.29 15.78
CA GLU A 410 16.07 -13.06 14.33
C GLU A 410 16.16 -14.37 13.52
N GLU A 411 16.77 -15.39 14.08
CA GLU A 411 16.92 -16.69 13.45
C GLU A 411 15.81 -17.67 13.82
N SER A 412 15.06 -17.39 14.89
CA SER A 412 14.03 -18.31 15.41
C SER A 412 12.71 -18.15 14.68
N GLU A 413 12.03 -19.27 14.43
CA GLU A 413 10.78 -19.36 13.69
C GLU A 413 9.74 -20.17 14.48
N LEU A 414 8.50 -19.67 14.54
CA LEU A 414 7.37 -20.38 15.11
C LEU A 414 6.41 -20.80 13.99
N PHE A 415 6.17 -22.10 13.85
CA PHE A 415 5.11 -22.63 12.99
C PHE A 415 3.86 -22.93 13.81
N ILE A 416 2.77 -22.21 13.52
CA ILE A 416 1.42 -22.49 14.04
C ILE A 416 0.78 -23.49 13.07
N VAL A 417 0.57 -24.72 13.53
CA VAL A 417 0.22 -25.86 12.67
C VAL A 417 -1.19 -26.33 12.99
N GLU A 418 -1.99 -26.56 11.97
CA GLU A 418 -3.33 -27.11 12.11
C GLU A 418 -3.31 -28.57 12.57
N GLY A 419 -3.97 -28.84 13.70
CA GLY A 419 -4.20 -30.19 14.21
C GLY A 419 -3.00 -30.86 14.87
N ASP A 420 -3.31 -31.81 15.75
CA ASP A 420 -2.28 -32.57 16.48
C ASP A 420 -1.52 -33.55 15.56
N SER A 421 -2.16 -34.07 14.51
CA SER A 421 -1.54 -35.00 13.56
C SER A 421 -0.46 -34.33 12.72
N ALA A 422 -0.80 -33.24 12.04
CA ALA A 422 0.18 -32.45 11.28
C ALA A 422 1.23 -31.83 12.20
N GLY A 423 0.83 -31.39 13.40
CA GLY A 423 1.74 -30.94 14.45
C GLY A 423 2.76 -32.01 14.85
N GLY A 424 2.39 -33.28 14.87
CA GLY A 424 3.27 -34.42 15.11
C GLY A 424 4.32 -34.60 14.01
N SER A 425 3.90 -34.56 12.75
CA SER A 425 4.78 -34.61 11.58
C SER A 425 5.73 -33.40 11.54
N ALA A 426 5.20 -32.20 11.80
CA ALA A 426 5.99 -30.97 11.86
C ALA A 426 7.04 -30.99 12.97
N LYS A 427 6.71 -31.51 14.17
CA LYS A 427 7.68 -31.68 15.27
C LYS A 427 8.84 -32.61 14.91
N GLN A 428 8.60 -33.61 14.05
CA GLN A 428 9.65 -34.51 13.55
C GLN A 428 10.44 -33.88 12.39
N ALA A 429 9.76 -33.09 11.54
CA ALA A 429 10.34 -32.44 10.37
C ALA A 429 11.27 -31.26 10.71
N ARG A 430 10.98 -30.51 11.79
CA ARG A 430 11.63 -29.25 12.14
C ARG A 430 13.13 -29.34 12.38
N ASP A 431 13.83 -28.26 12.17
CA ASP A 431 15.14 -28.06 12.77
C ASP A 431 14.97 -27.55 14.21
N LYS A 432 15.37 -28.38 15.18
CA LYS A 432 15.21 -28.07 16.61
C LYS A 432 16.03 -26.86 17.06
N ASN A 433 17.04 -26.45 16.29
CA ASN A 433 17.89 -25.34 16.67
C ASN A 433 17.17 -24.00 16.58
N PHE A 434 16.33 -23.81 15.54
CA PHE A 434 15.70 -22.51 15.29
C PHE A 434 14.19 -22.58 14.98
N GLN A 435 13.60 -23.76 14.81
CA GLN A 435 12.17 -23.91 14.52
C GLN A 435 11.38 -24.45 15.71
N ALA A 436 10.39 -23.70 16.14
CA ALA A 436 9.40 -24.09 17.14
C ALA A 436 8.08 -24.49 16.45
N ILE A 437 7.34 -25.44 17.03
CA ILE A 437 6.04 -25.92 16.53
C ILE A 437 4.99 -25.76 17.61
N MET A 438 3.88 -25.11 17.22
CA MET A 438 2.69 -24.97 18.05
C MET A 438 1.47 -25.51 17.32
N PRO A 439 0.99 -26.71 17.64
CA PRO A 439 -0.27 -27.21 17.09
C PRO A 439 -1.45 -26.46 17.71
N ILE A 440 -2.44 -26.14 16.88
CA ILE A 440 -3.73 -25.59 17.31
C ILE A 440 -4.84 -26.62 17.08
N ARG A 441 -5.83 -26.69 17.96
CA ARG A 441 -6.92 -27.67 17.87
C ARG A 441 -8.14 -27.07 17.21
N GLY A 442 -8.36 -27.44 15.94
CA GLY A 442 -9.51 -27.02 15.15
C GLY A 442 -9.54 -25.52 14.84
N LYS A 443 -10.71 -25.03 14.48
CA LYS A 443 -10.91 -23.61 14.13
C LYS A 443 -10.83 -22.75 15.38
N ILE A 444 -9.96 -21.77 15.35
CA ILE A 444 -9.87 -20.78 16.43
C ILE A 444 -11.14 -19.91 16.46
N LEU A 445 -11.36 -19.23 17.57
CA LEU A 445 -12.43 -18.23 17.68
C LEU A 445 -12.32 -17.22 16.54
N ASN A 446 -13.45 -16.90 15.89
CA ASN A 446 -13.51 -15.75 15.00
C ASN A 446 -13.36 -14.48 15.84
N THR A 447 -12.16 -13.91 15.81
CA THR A 447 -11.78 -12.76 16.65
C THR A 447 -12.16 -11.42 16.02
N TRP A 448 -12.72 -11.41 14.80
CA TRP A 448 -12.98 -10.17 14.06
C TRP A 448 -13.97 -9.22 14.76
N GLU A 449 -14.99 -9.76 15.44
CA GLU A 449 -15.96 -8.98 16.20
C GLU A 449 -15.67 -8.94 17.72
N VAL A 450 -14.53 -9.49 18.16
CA VAL A 450 -14.13 -9.58 19.57
C VAL A 450 -13.12 -8.48 19.88
N SER A 451 -13.23 -7.87 21.06
CA SER A 451 -12.24 -6.88 21.53
C SER A 451 -10.94 -7.56 21.95
N SER A 452 -9.82 -6.80 21.95
CA SER A 452 -8.51 -7.32 22.39
C SER A 452 -8.50 -7.84 23.83
N ASP A 453 -9.41 -7.34 24.69
CA ASP A 453 -9.57 -7.80 26.08
C ASP A 453 -10.26 -9.15 26.17
N GLU A 454 -11.22 -9.40 25.28
CA GLU A 454 -12.04 -10.59 25.29
C GLU A 454 -11.39 -11.75 24.51
N VAL A 455 -10.51 -11.42 23.59
CA VAL A 455 -9.85 -12.41 22.72
C VAL A 455 -8.99 -13.40 23.51
N LEU A 456 -8.38 -12.96 24.62
CA LEU A 456 -7.61 -13.80 25.54
C LEU A 456 -8.46 -14.77 26.39
N ALA A 457 -9.79 -14.66 26.32
CA ALA A 457 -10.67 -15.67 26.92
C ALA A 457 -10.65 -17.00 26.13
N SER A 458 -10.24 -16.98 24.87
CA SER A 458 -9.94 -18.19 24.08
C SER A 458 -8.60 -18.77 24.49
N GLN A 459 -8.60 -20.05 24.90
CA GLN A 459 -7.37 -20.72 25.31
C GLN A 459 -6.34 -20.78 24.18
N GLU A 460 -6.77 -20.99 22.93
CA GLU A 460 -5.89 -21.04 21.78
C GLU A 460 -5.20 -19.70 21.53
N VAL A 461 -5.95 -18.59 21.62
CA VAL A 461 -5.38 -17.24 21.43
C VAL A 461 -4.46 -16.87 22.59
N HIS A 462 -4.83 -17.22 23.82
CA HIS A 462 -3.99 -17.05 24.99
C HIS A 462 -2.67 -17.82 24.87
N ASP A 463 -2.73 -19.08 24.41
CA ASP A 463 -1.55 -19.90 24.19
C ASP A 463 -0.65 -19.30 23.07
N ILE A 464 -1.24 -18.76 22.00
CA ILE A 464 -0.51 -18.08 20.93
C ILE A 464 0.19 -16.84 21.50
N ALA A 465 -0.50 -15.98 22.24
CA ALA A 465 0.07 -14.76 22.83
C ALA A 465 1.26 -15.08 23.74
N ILE A 466 1.14 -16.11 24.62
CA ILE A 466 2.25 -16.57 25.47
C ILE A 466 3.40 -17.12 24.62
N ALA A 467 3.10 -17.93 23.59
CA ALA A 467 4.15 -18.53 22.76
C ALA A 467 4.96 -17.46 22.02
N ILE A 468 4.30 -16.44 21.45
CA ILE A 468 4.97 -15.36 20.72
C ILE A 468 5.61 -14.32 21.64
N GLY A 469 5.12 -14.17 22.88
CA GLY A 469 5.61 -13.18 23.84
C GLY A 469 5.07 -11.77 23.62
N VAL A 470 3.92 -11.63 22.93
CA VAL A 470 3.29 -10.32 22.62
C VAL A 470 1.84 -10.34 23.05
N ASP A 471 1.40 -9.30 23.75
CA ASP A 471 0.00 -9.13 24.16
C ASP A 471 -0.85 -8.56 23.01
N PRO A 472 -2.11 -9.01 22.85
CA PRO A 472 -3.02 -8.44 21.86
C PRO A 472 -3.22 -6.93 22.03
N GLY A 473 -3.09 -6.18 20.94
CA GLY A 473 -3.19 -4.72 20.92
C GLY A 473 -1.96 -3.99 21.42
N SER A 474 -0.81 -4.69 21.58
CA SER A 474 0.47 -4.09 21.93
C SER A 474 1.28 -3.77 20.69
N ASP A 475 1.86 -2.56 20.65
CA ASP A 475 2.86 -2.15 19.65
C ASP A 475 4.29 -2.46 20.12
N ASP A 476 4.46 -2.93 21.37
CA ASP A 476 5.76 -3.28 21.94
C ASP A 476 6.12 -4.73 21.59
N LEU A 477 7.12 -4.88 20.75
CA LEU A 477 7.69 -6.17 20.34
C LEU A 477 8.98 -6.54 21.04
N SER A 478 9.33 -5.87 22.16
CA SER A 478 10.58 -6.13 22.90
C SER A 478 10.67 -7.55 23.44
N GLU A 479 9.54 -8.14 23.82
CA GLU A 479 9.43 -9.51 24.34
C GLU A 479 9.10 -10.57 23.26
N LEU A 480 9.06 -10.17 21.98
CA LEU A 480 8.81 -11.08 20.86
C LEU A 480 9.89 -12.17 20.81
N ARG A 481 9.47 -13.43 20.79
CA ARG A 481 10.37 -14.60 20.92
C ARG A 481 10.87 -15.13 19.58
N TYR A 482 10.14 -14.90 18.49
CA TYR A 482 10.49 -15.46 17.18
C TYR A 482 10.54 -14.38 16.11
N GLY A 483 11.58 -14.41 15.28
CA GLY A 483 11.74 -13.49 14.15
C GLY A 483 10.73 -13.75 13.03
N LYS A 484 10.23 -14.99 12.92
CA LYS A 484 9.18 -15.35 11.96
C LYS A 484 8.10 -16.18 12.63
N ILE A 485 6.84 -15.82 12.34
CA ILE A 485 5.65 -16.56 12.74
C ILE A 485 5.02 -17.07 11.45
N CYS A 486 4.99 -18.40 11.26
CA CYS A 486 4.53 -19.04 10.04
C CYS A 486 3.22 -19.76 10.30
N ILE A 487 2.16 -19.41 9.59
CA ILE A 487 0.88 -20.13 9.59
C ILE A 487 1.01 -21.30 8.62
N LEU A 488 0.75 -22.50 9.10
CA LEU A 488 0.80 -23.75 8.34
C LEU A 488 -0.52 -24.50 8.50
N ALA A 489 -1.36 -24.39 7.50
CA ALA A 489 -2.68 -25.02 7.43
C ALA A 489 -2.78 -25.96 6.23
N ASP A 490 -3.75 -26.88 6.26
CA ASP A 490 -4.05 -27.77 5.15
C ASP A 490 -4.50 -26.98 3.91
N ALA A 491 -4.28 -27.51 2.73
CA ALA A 491 -4.66 -26.85 1.48
C ALA A 491 -6.14 -27.06 1.10
N ASP A 492 -6.94 -27.63 1.99
CA ASP A 492 -8.37 -27.82 1.80
C ASP A 492 -9.20 -26.62 2.28
N SER A 493 -10.52 -26.69 2.12
CA SER A 493 -11.44 -25.59 2.50
C SER A 493 -11.43 -25.28 4.00
N ASP A 494 -11.18 -26.26 4.85
CA ASP A 494 -11.13 -26.10 6.31
C ASP A 494 -9.81 -25.43 6.73
N GLY A 495 -8.69 -25.87 6.15
CA GLY A 495 -7.37 -25.26 6.39
C GLY A 495 -7.30 -23.83 5.90
N LEU A 496 -7.85 -23.51 4.72
CA LEU A 496 -7.97 -22.14 4.23
C LEU A 496 -8.80 -21.25 5.16
N HIS A 497 -9.86 -21.81 5.77
CA HIS A 497 -10.66 -21.10 6.77
C HIS A 497 -9.84 -20.84 8.05
N ILE A 498 -9.09 -21.84 8.53
CA ILE A 498 -8.21 -21.70 9.70
C ILE A 498 -7.13 -20.66 9.44
N ALA A 499 -6.47 -20.72 8.28
CA ALA A 499 -5.49 -19.71 7.87
C ALA A 499 -6.10 -18.30 7.85
N THR A 500 -7.30 -18.13 7.29
CA THR A 500 -8.02 -16.85 7.26
C THR A 500 -8.32 -16.34 8.67
N LEU A 501 -8.75 -17.19 9.60
CA LEU A 501 -9.01 -16.81 10.99
C LEU A 501 -7.73 -16.40 11.73
N LEU A 502 -6.60 -17.09 11.47
CA LEU A 502 -5.31 -16.73 12.03
C LEU A 502 -4.79 -15.41 11.45
N CYS A 503 -4.88 -15.22 10.13
CA CYS A 503 -4.52 -13.93 9.51
C CYS A 503 -5.35 -12.78 10.11
N ALA A 504 -6.66 -12.96 10.26
CA ALA A 504 -7.53 -11.96 10.86
C ALA A 504 -7.20 -11.70 12.34
N LEU A 505 -6.83 -12.73 13.10
CA LEU A 505 -6.35 -12.58 14.47
C LEU A 505 -5.11 -11.67 14.52
N PHE A 506 -4.11 -11.94 13.69
CA PHE A 506 -2.87 -11.18 13.69
C PHE A 506 -3.08 -9.75 13.17
N VAL A 507 -3.78 -9.58 12.05
CA VAL A 507 -4.06 -8.25 11.48
C VAL A 507 -4.82 -7.36 12.47
N LYS A 508 -5.77 -7.92 13.22
CA LYS A 508 -6.59 -7.11 14.13
C LYS A 508 -5.99 -6.93 15.52
N HIS A 509 -5.38 -7.97 16.07
CA HIS A 509 -4.96 -7.98 17.47
C HIS A 509 -3.45 -7.92 17.68
N PHE A 510 -2.66 -8.11 16.63
CA PHE A 510 -1.20 -8.02 16.65
C PHE A 510 -0.67 -7.26 15.42
N PRO A 511 -1.21 -6.05 15.12
CA PRO A 511 -0.88 -5.33 13.89
C PRO A 511 0.62 -5.07 13.75
N ALA A 512 1.31 -4.75 14.84
CA ALA A 512 2.76 -4.50 14.83
C ALA A 512 3.57 -5.69 14.28
N LEU A 513 3.13 -6.94 14.52
CA LEU A 513 3.80 -8.13 13.95
C LEU A 513 3.67 -8.22 12.43
N VAL A 514 2.56 -7.72 11.89
CA VAL A 514 2.33 -7.69 10.43
C VAL A 514 3.10 -6.51 9.81
N GLU A 515 3.01 -5.33 10.43
CA GLU A 515 3.67 -4.11 9.97
C GLU A 515 5.20 -4.21 9.97
N GLU A 516 5.78 -4.90 10.97
CA GLU A 516 7.23 -5.17 11.03
C GLU A 516 7.66 -6.41 10.24
N GLY A 517 6.72 -7.10 9.55
CA GLY A 517 7.02 -8.18 8.63
C GLY A 517 7.38 -9.52 9.29
N HIS A 518 6.87 -9.78 10.49
CA HIS A 518 7.12 -11.03 11.22
C HIS A 518 6.16 -12.17 10.86
N LEU A 519 5.06 -11.90 10.13
CA LEU A 519 4.02 -12.88 9.85
C LEU A 519 4.12 -13.45 8.44
N PHE A 520 4.03 -14.77 8.32
CA PHE A 520 4.13 -15.52 7.06
C PHE A 520 3.06 -16.60 6.97
N VAL A 521 2.64 -16.91 5.75
CA VAL A 521 1.84 -18.09 5.43
C VAL A 521 2.72 -19.08 4.66
N ALA A 522 2.82 -20.30 5.17
CA ALA A 522 3.53 -21.37 4.49
C ALA A 522 2.66 -22.01 3.41
N MET A 523 3.25 -22.26 2.24
CA MET A 523 2.58 -22.84 1.08
C MET A 523 3.05 -24.27 0.85
N PRO A 524 2.38 -25.27 1.47
CA PRO A 524 2.68 -26.66 1.20
C PRO A 524 2.24 -27.06 -0.22
N PRO A 525 2.95 -27.98 -0.90
CA PRO A 525 2.55 -28.42 -2.23
C PRO A 525 1.31 -29.31 -2.19
N LEU A 526 0.47 -29.19 -3.22
CA LEU A 526 -0.69 -30.08 -3.43
C LEU A 526 -0.31 -31.40 -4.10
N PHE A 527 0.76 -31.39 -4.90
CA PHE A 527 1.12 -32.56 -5.69
C PHE A 527 2.58 -32.95 -5.49
N ARG A 528 2.79 -34.27 -5.44
CA ARG A 528 4.09 -34.90 -5.61
C ARG A 528 4.12 -35.64 -6.94
N ILE A 529 5.18 -35.44 -7.71
CA ILE A 529 5.36 -36.03 -9.04
C ILE A 529 6.67 -36.81 -9.04
N ASP A 530 6.56 -38.14 -9.10
CA ASP A 530 7.70 -39.06 -9.17
C ASP A 530 8.01 -39.38 -10.64
N ILE A 531 9.17 -38.98 -11.14
CA ILE A 531 9.61 -39.20 -12.54
C ILE A 531 10.86 -40.09 -12.53
N GLY A 532 10.67 -41.37 -12.41
CA GLY A 532 11.77 -42.32 -12.26
C GLY A 532 12.42 -42.24 -10.90
N LYS A 533 13.59 -41.58 -10.78
CA LYS A 533 14.28 -41.32 -9.50
C LYS A 533 14.16 -39.86 -9.02
N ASP A 534 13.63 -39.01 -9.88
CA ASP A 534 13.49 -37.57 -9.59
C ASP A 534 12.11 -37.30 -8.99
N VAL A 535 12.07 -36.57 -7.90
CA VAL A 535 10.86 -36.17 -7.20
C VAL A 535 10.69 -34.66 -7.40
N HIS A 536 9.50 -34.27 -7.86
CA HIS A 536 9.10 -32.86 -7.99
C HIS A 536 7.85 -32.61 -7.15
N TYR A 537 7.66 -31.34 -6.76
CA TYR A 537 6.49 -30.92 -6.02
C TYR A 537 5.85 -29.73 -6.75
N ALA A 538 4.52 -29.69 -6.81
CA ALA A 538 3.75 -28.60 -7.39
C ALA A 538 2.76 -28.04 -6.37
N LEU A 539 2.61 -26.71 -6.32
CA LEU A 539 1.68 -26.03 -5.41
C LEU A 539 0.23 -26.16 -5.88
N ASP A 540 0.03 -26.14 -7.19
CA ASP A 540 -1.28 -26.12 -7.82
C ASP A 540 -1.28 -26.90 -9.15
N ASP A 541 -2.43 -26.92 -9.81
CA ASP A 541 -2.61 -27.61 -11.09
C ASP A 541 -1.82 -26.95 -12.22
N GLU A 542 -1.59 -25.63 -12.20
CA GLU A 542 -0.83 -24.91 -13.22
C GLU A 542 0.66 -25.28 -13.16
N GLU A 543 1.21 -25.32 -11.95
CA GLU A 543 2.59 -25.75 -11.73
C GLU A 543 2.77 -27.25 -12.08
N LEU A 544 1.78 -28.10 -11.73
CA LEU A 544 1.74 -29.50 -12.11
C LEU A 544 1.81 -29.66 -13.65
N GLU A 545 0.95 -28.95 -14.39
CA GLU A 545 0.97 -28.98 -15.84
C GLU A 545 2.32 -28.52 -16.41
N THR A 546 2.90 -27.49 -15.83
CA THR A 546 4.21 -26.95 -16.27
C THR A 546 5.32 -27.99 -16.08
N ILE A 547 5.32 -28.68 -14.94
CA ILE A 547 6.28 -29.77 -14.69
C ILE A 547 6.07 -30.90 -15.69
N LEU A 548 4.81 -31.32 -15.94
CA LEU A 548 4.49 -32.39 -16.86
C LEU A 548 4.86 -32.08 -18.30
N LYS A 549 4.68 -30.84 -18.77
CA LYS A 549 5.10 -30.39 -20.10
C LYS A 549 6.62 -30.46 -20.32
N ASN A 550 7.40 -30.33 -19.24
CA ASN A 550 8.86 -30.36 -19.29
C ASN A 550 9.45 -31.77 -19.18
N VAL A 551 8.63 -32.80 -18.94
CA VAL A 551 9.08 -34.19 -18.88
C VAL A 551 9.47 -34.69 -20.27
N LYS A 552 10.77 -34.81 -20.52
CA LYS A 552 11.31 -35.35 -21.79
C LYS A 552 11.45 -36.87 -21.70
N GLY A 553 10.89 -37.60 -22.70
CA GLY A 553 11.05 -39.04 -22.87
C GLY A 553 9.86 -39.87 -22.38
N ASN A 554 9.89 -41.19 -22.63
CA ASN A 554 8.82 -42.17 -22.32
C ASN A 554 8.73 -42.53 -20.81
N LYS A 555 8.87 -41.57 -19.91
CA LYS A 555 8.73 -41.77 -18.46
C LYS A 555 7.29 -41.44 -18.07
N ASN A 556 6.56 -42.44 -17.54
CA ASN A 556 5.24 -42.22 -16.96
C ASN A 556 5.41 -41.59 -15.57
N PRO A 557 5.03 -40.33 -15.38
CA PRO A 557 5.05 -39.72 -14.06
C PRO A 557 3.99 -40.32 -13.17
N GLN A 558 4.34 -40.64 -11.93
CA GLN A 558 3.38 -41.04 -10.90
C GLN A 558 3.04 -39.76 -10.09
N ILE A 559 1.76 -39.39 -10.12
CA ILE A 559 1.28 -38.18 -9.43
C ILE A 559 0.52 -38.60 -8.17
N THR A 560 0.91 -38.03 -7.04
CA THR A 560 0.21 -38.20 -5.76
C THR A 560 -0.29 -36.84 -5.32
N ARG A 561 -1.60 -36.68 -5.07
CA ARG A 561 -2.20 -35.48 -4.52
C ARG A 561 -2.26 -35.59 -2.99
N PHE A 562 -1.75 -34.61 -2.28
CA PHE A 562 -1.91 -34.47 -0.83
C PHE A 562 -3.26 -33.81 -0.53
N LYS A 563 -4.06 -34.40 0.34
CA LYS A 563 -5.33 -33.83 0.80
C LYS A 563 -5.12 -32.93 2.01
N GLY A 564 -4.01 -33.11 2.74
CA GLY A 564 -3.64 -32.29 3.88
C GLY A 564 -2.25 -32.65 4.40
N LEU A 565 -1.73 -31.84 5.31
CA LEU A 565 -0.41 -31.96 5.93
C LEU A 565 -0.22 -33.30 6.68
N GLY A 566 -1.32 -33.88 7.17
CA GLY A 566 -1.31 -35.16 7.85
C GLY A 566 -0.96 -36.36 6.95
N GLU A 567 -1.06 -36.22 5.63
CA GLU A 567 -0.67 -37.24 4.65
C GLU A 567 0.83 -37.13 4.26
N MET A 568 1.48 -36.03 4.59
CA MET A 568 2.92 -35.84 4.37
C MET A 568 3.71 -36.49 5.51
N ASN A 569 4.68 -37.31 5.17
CA ASN A 569 5.64 -37.76 6.17
C ASN A 569 6.61 -36.61 6.55
N ALA A 570 7.32 -36.76 7.67
CA ALA A 570 8.21 -35.71 8.21
C ALA A 570 9.31 -35.27 7.23
N ILE A 571 9.81 -36.16 6.36
CA ILE A 571 10.83 -35.83 5.37
C ILE A 571 10.23 -34.96 4.28
N GLN A 572 9.09 -35.34 3.75
CA GLN A 572 8.38 -34.57 2.72
C GLN A 572 8.01 -33.16 3.23
N LEU A 573 7.45 -33.09 4.44
CA LEU A 573 7.08 -31.82 5.06
C LEU A 573 8.31 -30.92 5.29
N ARG A 574 9.45 -31.53 5.67
CA ARG A 574 10.72 -30.80 5.81
C ARG A 574 11.16 -30.22 4.47
N GLU A 575 11.30 -31.09 3.44
CA GLU A 575 11.86 -30.72 2.14
C GLU A 575 11.02 -29.70 1.38
N THR A 576 9.71 -29.66 1.60
CA THR A 576 8.80 -28.80 0.83
C THR A 576 8.38 -27.53 1.56
N THR A 577 8.26 -27.60 2.90
CA THR A 577 7.53 -26.55 3.66
C THR A 577 8.33 -25.95 4.79
N MET A 578 9.34 -26.65 5.36
CA MET A 578 10.04 -26.19 6.54
C MET A 578 11.50 -25.82 6.29
N ASP A 579 12.19 -26.46 5.34
CA ASP A 579 13.59 -26.14 5.04
C ASP A 579 13.71 -24.74 4.41
N PRO A 580 14.51 -23.83 4.98
CA PRO A 580 14.69 -22.47 4.46
C PRO A 580 15.09 -22.39 2.98
N ASN A 581 15.77 -23.42 2.45
CA ASN A 581 16.27 -23.41 1.08
C ASN A 581 15.23 -23.84 0.03
N THR A 582 14.19 -24.56 0.45
CA THR A 582 13.23 -25.18 -0.49
C THR A 582 11.78 -24.79 -0.24
N ARG A 583 11.46 -24.31 0.95
CA ARG A 583 10.09 -23.89 1.33
C ARG A 583 9.65 -22.63 0.60
N ARG A 584 8.35 -22.46 0.51
CA ARG A 584 7.73 -21.22 0.03
C ARG A 584 6.95 -20.58 1.19
N LEU A 585 7.33 -19.37 1.55
CA LEU A 585 6.64 -18.53 2.53
C LEU A 585 6.15 -17.27 1.84
N VAL A 586 4.88 -16.94 2.06
CA VAL A 586 4.30 -15.65 1.66
C VAL A 586 4.27 -14.78 2.91
N GLN A 587 4.98 -13.67 2.88
CA GLN A 587 4.93 -12.67 3.95
C GLN A 587 3.59 -11.97 3.88
N LEU A 588 2.92 -11.84 5.02
CA LEU A 588 1.73 -11.00 5.12
C LEU A 588 2.20 -9.54 5.21
N ASP A 589 1.69 -8.75 4.30
CA ASP A 589 1.87 -7.30 4.26
C ASP A 589 0.52 -6.59 4.25
N LEU A 590 0.46 -5.40 4.81
CA LEU A 590 -0.72 -4.53 4.82
C LEU A 590 -0.52 -3.40 3.83
N ASP A 591 -0.47 -3.73 2.52
CA ASP A 591 -0.36 -2.74 1.43
C ASP A 591 -1.50 -1.70 1.47
N ASP A 592 -2.71 -2.16 1.83
CA ASP A 592 -3.88 -1.31 2.05
C ASP A 592 -4.66 -1.84 3.26
N ALA A 593 -4.41 -1.21 4.40
CA ALA A 593 -5.05 -1.59 5.67
C ALA A 593 -6.59 -1.44 5.61
N HIS A 594 -7.10 -0.46 4.86
CA HIS A 594 -8.55 -0.23 4.72
C HIS A 594 -9.21 -1.27 3.82
N LEU A 595 -8.61 -1.58 2.67
CA LEU A 595 -9.11 -2.65 1.79
C LEU A 595 -9.07 -4.00 2.49
N THR A 596 -7.97 -4.28 3.22
CA THR A 596 -7.82 -5.51 4.00
C THR A 596 -8.86 -5.60 5.10
N ALA A 597 -9.05 -4.53 5.89
CA ALA A 597 -10.07 -4.48 6.94
C ALA A 597 -11.49 -4.64 6.37
N GLY A 598 -11.81 -3.94 5.27
CA GLY A 598 -13.10 -4.06 4.59
C GLY A 598 -13.37 -5.46 4.04
N LEU A 599 -12.35 -6.14 3.51
CA LEU A 599 -12.47 -7.51 3.02
C LEU A 599 -12.65 -8.50 4.18
N LEU A 600 -11.85 -8.38 5.24
CA LEU A 600 -11.97 -9.23 6.43
C LEU A 600 -13.30 -9.00 7.15
N ASP A 601 -13.81 -7.76 7.22
CA ASP A 601 -15.14 -7.47 7.75
C ASP A 601 -16.22 -8.17 6.91
N LYS A 602 -16.17 -8.06 5.59
CA LYS A 602 -17.09 -8.76 4.69
C LYS A 602 -17.04 -10.28 4.89
N LEU A 603 -15.84 -10.85 5.04
CA LEU A 603 -15.67 -12.30 5.17
C LEU A 603 -16.09 -12.82 6.56
N LEU A 604 -15.81 -12.08 7.63
CA LEU A 604 -15.84 -12.62 9.00
C LEU A 604 -16.93 -12.02 9.89
N ALA A 605 -17.41 -10.79 9.63
CA ALA A 605 -18.43 -10.17 10.46
C ALA A 605 -19.80 -10.86 10.28
N LYS A 606 -20.48 -11.18 11.39
CA LYS A 606 -21.79 -11.85 11.38
C LYS A 606 -22.84 -11.01 10.66
N LYS A 607 -22.84 -9.69 10.88
CA LYS A 607 -23.77 -8.73 10.28
C LYS A 607 -23.66 -8.64 8.75
N ARG A 608 -22.55 -9.08 8.15
CA ARG A 608 -22.27 -9.00 6.71
C ARG A 608 -22.70 -10.27 5.91
N ALA A 609 -23.53 -11.12 6.49
CA ALA A 609 -23.99 -12.35 5.83
C ALA A 609 -24.72 -12.09 4.51
N ALA A 610 -25.54 -11.04 4.42
CA ALA A 610 -26.24 -10.66 3.20
C ALA A 610 -25.25 -10.22 2.09
N ASP A 611 -24.21 -9.46 2.45
CA ASP A 611 -23.19 -8.97 1.52
C ASP A 611 -22.34 -10.13 0.98
N ARG A 612 -22.01 -11.12 1.84
CA ARG A 612 -21.34 -12.36 1.40
C ARG A 612 -22.18 -13.15 0.39
N LYS A 613 -23.48 -13.27 0.67
CA LYS A 613 -24.42 -13.96 -0.25
C LYS A 613 -24.44 -13.25 -1.60
N GLN A 614 -24.62 -11.93 -1.62
CA GLN A 614 -24.60 -11.14 -2.85
C GLN A 614 -23.27 -11.24 -3.59
N TRP A 615 -22.15 -11.22 -2.86
CA TRP A 615 -20.82 -11.35 -3.45
C TRP A 615 -20.61 -12.72 -4.09
N LEU A 616 -21.06 -13.81 -3.43
CA LEU A 616 -21.03 -15.17 -3.98
C LEU A 616 -21.95 -15.31 -5.20
N GLU A 617 -23.13 -14.73 -5.19
CA GLU A 617 -24.05 -14.72 -6.34
C GLU A 617 -23.45 -14.00 -7.55
N GLN A 618 -22.70 -12.91 -7.33
CA GLN A 618 -22.07 -12.10 -8.39
C GLN A 618 -20.76 -12.68 -8.91
N LYS A 619 -19.98 -13.34 -8.07
CA LYS A 619 -18.60 -13.73 -8.36
C LYS A 619 -18.31 -15.23 -8.15
N GLY A 620 -19.28 -16.01 -7.68
CA GLY A 620 -19.09 -17.45 -7.42
C GLY A 620 -18.69 -18.24 -8.67
N ASN A 621 -19.12 -17.78 -9.85
CA ASN A 621 -18.74 -18.41 -11.14
C ASN A 621 -17.28 -18.14 -11.55
N LEU A 622 -16.56 -17.26 -10.82
CA LEU A 622 -15.15 -16.94 -11.07
C LEU A 622 -14.21 -17.75 -10.16
N ALA A 623 -14.76 -18.55 -9.24
CA ALA A 623 -13.97 -19.43 -8.42
C ALA A 623 -13.62 -20.69 -9.23
N ASP A 624 -12.35 -20.93 -9.47
CA ASP A 624 -11.86 -22.23 -9.94
C ASP A 624 -12.04 -23.25 -8.82
N ILE A 625 -13.22 -23.88 -8.79
CA ILE A 625 -13.48 -25.01 -7.91
C ILE A 625 -13.11 -26.25 -8.70
N THR A 626 -11.90 -26.70 -8.57
CA THR A 626 -11.56 -28.10 -8.89
C THR A 626 -12.17 -28.98 -7.82
N VAL A 627 -13.26 -29.69 -8.19
CA VAL A 627 -13.96 -30.69 -7.37
C VAL A 627 -13.09 -31.96 -7.22
#